data_8ae8d2a4aff81e7c78f4ed04dc431255
#
_entry.id   8ae8d2a4aff81e7c78f4ed04dc431255
#
_cell.length_a   1.000
_cell.length_b   1.000
_cell.length_c   1.000
_cell.angle_alpha   90.00
_cell.angle_beta   90.00
_cell.angle_gamma   90.00
#
_symmetry.space_group_name_H-M   'P 1'
#
loop_
_entity.id
_entity.type
_entity.pdbx_description
1 polymer ?
#
loop_
_entity_poly.entity_id
_entity_poly.type
_entity_poly.pdbx_seq_one_letter_code
_entity_poly.pdbx_strand_id
1 'polypeptide(L)'
;MPDPTSNAPALTRESLGHLAYLHRVLTGGLSVPSSAIPPNTNPQSAIRNPQSWTGFYTPLADGMNFGLRFQLAFAGYAVAALGLHTPAYTRPTVAALGAAIERMRDVRAWGYWRPPVPGPAGSAGGGHVALLVGGHRRPTGPPPPPGDPVVQDNVQFSGHLGTLLGLYERAGGDDRYDQGFALDDPESGAHYEYTHSAVVERLVAQMRGNPFHGVACEPACAYVPCNNHAMTATALHDATHGTDYAAANADWLAWVRRKMVLHGPAARGLFGACYLRDLHLTAPVAFQFTDSWGLAFLLPFDRTLVRRLYPRFRKRMSRAGTARYVGSAAICAKMEISDVALNTAFGLIVARGLGDIATADGMAAYAQTAFDRRWSGPELAYAGATRTLHSTALYALAAVVDPAGDLLTRLFHAPRDPALAQQPALDWVTGGNPAAPPELRPAAPHCGIACAAYDSATRTLTLTTQPLGDAPLPAPVWLDCIRMPAVAALTCDDAPYSQWTHNSATGRLRIQAESGQAHRFTVRVT
;
A
#
# COMPACT_ATOMS: atom_id res chain seq x y z
N MET A 1 23.70 8.96 13.96
CA MET A 1 22.28 8.71 14.19
C MET A 1 22.16 7.29 14.74
N PRO A 2 21.27 6.99 15.71
CA PRO A 2 21.06 5.61 16.11
C PRO A 2 20.60 4.80 14.90
N ASP A 3 21.10 3.59 14.76
CA ASP A 3 20.77 2.65 13.69
C ASP A 3 19.24 2.43 13.67
N PRO A 4 18.52 2.82 12.61
CA PRO A 4 17.08 2.71 12.54
C PRO A 4 16.59 1.25 12.46
N THR A 5 17.49 0.28 12.32
CA THR A 5 17.14 -1.15 12.13
C THR A 5 17.12 -1.95 13.42
N SER A 6 17.76 -1.48 14.51
CA SER A 6 18.00 -2.29 15.70
C SER A 6 16.84 -2.38 16.70
N ASN A 7 15.75 -1.61 16.55
CA ASN A 7 14.68 -1.52 17.57
C ASN A 7 13.24 -1.53 17.03
N ALA A 8 12.98 -2.01 15.81
CA ALA A 8 11.59 -2.19 15.40
C ALA A 8 10.96 -3.33 16.21
N PRO A 9 9.82 -3.11 16.88
CA PRO A 9 9.16 -4.17 17.63
C PRO A 9 8.77 -5.32 16.68
N ALA A 10 8.83 -6.55 17.18
CA ALA A 10 8.40 -7.71 16.41
C ALA A 10 6.94 -7.59 15.98
N LEU A 11 6.61 -8.06 14.77
CA LEU A 11 5.24 -8.12 14.28
C LEU A 11 4.39 -9.01 15.17
N THR A 12 3.17 -8.58 15.43
CA THR A 12 2.19 -9.42 16.14
C THR A 12 1.69 -10.56 15.24
N ARG A 13 1.12 -11.60 15.85
CA ARG A 13 0.48 -12.70 15.12
C ARG A 13 -0.61 -12.20 14.17
N GLU A 14 -1.40 -11.21 14.57
CA GLU A 14 -2.43 -10.62 13.73
C GLU A 14 -1.82 -9.88 12.52
N SER A 15 -0.76 -9.10 12.74
CA SER A 15 -0.06 -8.41 11.64
C SER A 15 0.48 -9.40 10.61
N LEU A 16 1.01 -10.54 11.06
CA LEU A 16 1.49 -11.62 10.20
C LEU A 16 0.34 -12.33 9.47
N GLY A 17 -0.80 -12.53 10.12
CA GLY A 17 -2.00 -13.06 9.48
C GLY A 17 -2.52 -12.14 8.37
N HIS A 18 -2.52 -10.84 8.61
CA HIS A 18 -2.83 -9.86 7.55
C HIS A 18 -1.80 -9.89 6.43
N LEU A 19 -0.50 -9.99 6.73
CA LEU A 19 0.55 -10.10 5.73
C LEU A 19 0.38 -11.36 4.87
N ALA A 20 0.07 -12.50 5.46
CA ALA A 20 -0.20 -13.75 4.74
C ALA A 20 -1.37 -13.60 3.76
N TYR A 21 -2.48 -12.99 4.19
CA TYR A 21 -3.61 -12.68 3.33
C TYR A 21 -3.22 -11.77 2.16
N LEU A 22 -2.57 -10.64 2.46
CA LEU A 22 -2.17 -9.65 1.44
C LEU A 22 -1.20 -10.27 0.42
N HIS A 23 -0.21 -11.03 0.90
CA HIS A 23 0.77 -11.69 0.05
C HIS A 23 0.08 -12.67 -0.91
N ARG A 24 -0.79 -13.57 -0.41
CA ARG A 24 -1.52 -14.50 -1.27
C ARG A 24 -2.38 -13.78 -2.32
N VAL A 25 -3.13 -12.75 -1.92
CA VAL A 25 -3.99 -12.02 -2.87
C VAL A 25 -3.16 -11.29 -3.93
N LEU A 26 -2.04 -10.69 -3.55
CA LEU A 26 -1.16 -10.00 -4.50
C LEU A 26 -0.42 -10.96 -5.43
N THR A 27 0.09 -12.10 -4.94
CA THR A 27 0.89 -13.03 -5.73
C THR A 27 0.07 -14.14 -6.39
N GLY A 28 -1.08 -14.51 -5.82
CA GLY A 28 -1.95 -15.53 -6.36
C GLY A 28 -2.62 -15.10 -7.68
N GLY A 29 -2.47 -15.92 -8.73
CA GLY A 29 -3.19 -15.73 -9.99
C GLY A 29 -2.55 -14.81 -11.04
N LEU A 30 -1.25 -14.51 -10.93
CA LEU A 30 -0.49 -13.86 -12.02
C LEU A 30 -0.29 -14.78 -13.24
N SER A 31 -0.54 -16.07 -13.09
CA SER A 31 -0.28 -17.08 -14.12
C SER A 31 -1.42 -17.29 -15.13
N VAL A 32 -2.37 -16.37 -15.26
CA VAL A 32 -3.38 -16.44 -16.32
C VAL A 32 -2.82 -15.74 -17.56
N PRO A 33 -2.52 -16.47 -18.66
CA PRO A 33 -2.09 -15.84 -19.90
C PRO A 33 -3.17 -14.89 -20.40
N SER A 34 -2.75 -13.75 -20.98
CA SER A 34 -3.62 -12.78 -21.65
C SER A 34 -4.55 -13.42 -22.70
N SER A 35 -4.16 -14.57 -23.25
CA SER A 35 -4.93 -15.36 -24.22
C SER A 35 -6.19 -16.04 -23.67
N ALA A 36 -6.44 -16.01 -22.36
CA ALA A 36 -7.63 -16.61 -21.76
C ALA A 36 -8.84 -15.66 -21.66
N ILE A 37 -8.74 -14.43 -22.17
CA ILE A 37 -9.87 -13.51 -22.28
C ILE A 37 -10.63 -13.85 -23.57
N PRO A 38 -11.91 -14.24 -23.51
CA PRO A 38 -12.69 -14.52 -24.71
C PRO A 38 -12.73 -13.29 -25.64
N PRO A 39 -12.52 -13.45 -26.96
CA PRO A 39 -12.37 -12.34 -27.90
C PRO A 39 -13.61 -11.43 -28.08
N ASN A 40 -14.73 -11.74 -27.44
CA ASN A 40 -15.98 -10.98 -27.54
C ASN A 40 -16.43 -10.28 -26.26
N THR A 41 -15.59 -10.18 -25.24
CA THR A 41 -15.92 -9.39 -24.06
C THR A 41 -15.53 -7.93 -24.28
N ASN A 42 -16.53 -7.04 -24.30
CA ASN A 42 -16.31 -5.60 -24.23
C ASN A 42 -15.26 -5.32 -23.13
N PRO A 43 -14.18 -4.53 -23.41
CA PRO A 43 -13.15 -4.18 -22.42
C PRO A 43 -13.72 -3.67 -21.11
N GLN A 44 -14.84 -2.93 -21.17
CA GLN A 44 -15.58 -2.50 -19.99
C GLN A 44 -16.21 -3.67 -19.23
N SER A 45 -16.60 -4.77 -19.88
CA SER A 45 -17.12 -5.94 -19.19
C SER A 45 -16.01 -6.79 -18.58
N ALA A 46 -14.83 -6.85 -19.19
CA ALA A 46 -13.65 -7.49 -18.60
C ALA A 46 -13.10 -6.67 -17.41
N ILE A 47 -13.15 -5.33 -17.50
CA ILE A 47 -12.91 -4.42 -16.39
C ILE A 47 -14.01 -4.58 -15.31
N ARG A 48 -15.25 -4.83 -15.70
CA ARG A 48 -16.41 -5.00 -14.81
C ARG A 48 -16.44 -6.33 -14.07
N ASN A 49 -15.79 -7.36 -14.58
CA ASN A 49 -15.76 -8.67 -13.93
C ASN A 49 -14.37 -9.31 -14.00
N PRO A 50 -13.45 -8.92 -13.10
CA PRO A 50 -12.15 -9.54 -13.01
C PRO A 50 -12.25 -10.90 -12.31
N GLN A 51 -13.03 -11.82 -12.84
CA GLN A 51 -13.14 -13.21 -12.33
C GLN A 51 -11.77 -13.89 -12.18
N SER A 52 -10.74 -13.36 -12.88
CA SER A 52 -9.37 -13.85 -12.78
C SER A 52 -8.58 -13.26 -11.59
N TRP A 53 -9.10 -12.24 -10.88
CA TRP A 53 -8.42 -11.61 -9.75
C TRP A 53 -9.12 -11.95 -8.43
N THR A 54 -9.01 -13.20 -8.02
CA THR A 54 -9.59 -13.66 -6.76
C THR A 54 -9.14 -12.80 -5.57
N GLY A 55 -10.10 -12.35 -4.78
CA GLY A 55 -9.86 -11.51 -3.60
C GLY A 55 -9.93 -10.01 -3.85
N PHE A 56 -10.07 -9.56 -5.10
CA PHE A 56 -10.30 -8.16 -5.42
C PHE A 56 -11.79 -7.82 -5.48
N TYR A 57 -12.14 -6.68 -4.92
CA TYR A 57 -13.48 -6.12 -5.07
C TYR A 57 -13.64 -5.44 -6.42
N THR A 58 -14.75 -5.71 -7.08
CA THR A 58 -15.10 -5.06 -8.34
C THR A 58 -16.45 -4.37 -8.15
N PRO A 59 -16.56 -3.06 -8.35
CA PRO A 59 -17.83 -2.38 -8.30
C PRO A 59 -18.76 -2.87 -9.41
N LEU A 60 -20.03 -3.04 -9.07
CA LEU A 60 -21.06 -3.54 -10.00
C LEU A 60 -21.49 -2.52 -11.05
N ALA A 61 -21.16 -1.23 -10.88
CA ALA A 61 -21.76 -0.15 -11.64
C ALA A 61 -20.77 0.62 -12.53
N ASP A 62 -21.16 0.77 -13.75
CA ASP A 62 -21.06 1.96 -14.59
C ASP A 62 -19.71 2.67 -14.75
N GLY A 63 -18.61 1.93 -14.88
CA GLY A 63 -17.40 2.48 -15.50
C GLY A 63 -16.51 3.34 -14.61
N MET A 64 -16.82 3.52 -13.33
CA MET A 64 -15.90 4.12 -12.37
C MET A 64 -15.17 3.02 -11.61
N ASN A 65 -14.08 2.51 -12.19
CA ASN A 65 -13.26 1.49 -11.57
C ASN A 65 -12.41 2.06 -10.42
N PHE A 66 -13.07 2.49 -9.35
CA PHE A 66 -12.39 2.93 -8.14
C PHE A 66 -11.62 1.83 -7.43
N GLY A 67 -11.77 0.61 -7.91
CA GLY A 67 -11.38 -0.52 -7.13
C GLY A 67 -9.91 -0.88 -7.24
N LEU A 68 -9.44 -1.23 -8.42
CA LEU A 68 -8.22 -2.04 -8.55
C LEU A 68 -6.94 -1.31 -8.17
N ARG A 69 -6.70 -0.12 -8.72
CA ARG A 69 -5.47 0.64 -8.43
C ARG A 69 -5.30 0.99 -6.95
N PHE A 70 -6.39 1.34 -6.26
CA PHE A 70 -6.34 1.63 -4.83
C PHE A 70 -6.13 0.39 -4.00
N GLN A 71 -6.78 -0.72 -4.34
CA GLN A 71 -6.59 -1.99 -3.65
C GLN A 71 -5.14 -2.47 -3.78
N LEU A 72 -4.56 -2.40 -4.98
CA LEU A 72 -3.15 -2.74 -5.25
C LEU A 72 -2.20 -1.83 -4.47
N ALA A 73 -2.42 -0.52 -4.54
CA ALA A 73 -1.56 0.45 -3.88
C ALA A 73 -1.57 0.28 -2.36
N PHE A 74 -2.72 0.27 -1.71
CA PHE A 74 -2.78 0.16 -0.26
C PHE A 74 -2.34 -1.20 0.25
N ALA A 75 -2.57 -2.29 -0.51
CA ALA A 75 -2.00 -3.59 -0.20
C ALA A 75 -0.47 -3.56 -0.27
N GLY A 76 0.11 -2.94 -1.30
CA GLY A 76 1.55 -2.74 -1.41
C GLY A 76 2.12 -1.88 -0.28
N TYR A 77 1.45 -0.79 0.10
CA TYR A 77 1.89 0.07 1.21
C TYR A 77 1.89 -0.68 2.54
N ALA A 78 0.86 -1.49 2.80
CA ALA A 78 0.80 -2.30 4.01
C ALA A 78 1.90 -3.36 4.04
N VAL A 79 2.13 -4.07 2.93
CA VAL A 79 3.21 -5.07 2.82
C VAL A 79 4.58 -4.42 3.02
N ALA A 80 4.82 -3.25 2.41
CA ALA A 80 6.08 -2.52 2.59
C ALA A 80 6.28 -2.05 4.04
N ALA A 81 5.22 -1.55 4.68
CA ALA A 81 5.27 -1.12 6.08
C ALA A 81 5.56 -2.27 7.05
N LEU A 82 4.91 -3.43 6.83
CA LEU A 82 5.17 -4.64 7.60
C LEU A 82 6.60 -5.15 7.36
N GLY A 83 7.11 -5.06 6.12
CA GLY A 83 8.47 -5.43 5.74
C GLY A 83 9.55 -4.63 6.45
N LEU A 84 9.27 -3.41 6.94
CA LEU A 84 10.20 -2.63 7.76
C LEU A 84 10.56 -3.29 9.09
N HIS A 85 9.76 -4.24 9.56
CA HIS A 85 10.00 -5.01 10.78
C HIS A 85 10.87 -6.26 10.54
N THR A 86 11.09 -6.60 9.26
CA THR A 86 11.87 -7.78 8.86
C THR A 86 12.95 -7.43 7.82
N PRO A 87 13.84 -6.45 8.07
CA PRO A 87 14.78 -5.94 7.07
C PRO A 87 15.75 -7.00 6.54
N ALA A 88 16.01 -8.06 7.30
CA ALA A 88 16.78 -9.22 6.86
C ALA A 88 15.94 -10.32 6.19
N TYR A 89 14.66 -10.05 5.85
CA TYR A 89 13.77 -10.97 5.11
C TYR A 89 12.92 -10.21 4.11
N THR A 90 13.53 -9.73 3.05
CA THR A 90 12.89 -8.83 2.07
C THR A 90 12.18 -9.55 0.93
N ARG A 91 12.55 -10.81 0.66
CA ARG A 91 12.02 -11.58 -0.49
C ARG A 91 10.48 -11.56 -0.61
N PRO A 92 9.68 -11.84 0.43
CA PRO A 92 8.22 -11.82 0.30
C PRO A 92 7.68 -10.42 0.03
N THR A 93 8.28 -9.39 0.64
CA THR A 93 7.89 -7.99 0.42
C THR A 93 8.14 -7.59 -1.03
N VAL A 94 9.34 -7.87 -1.56
CA VAL A 94 9.70 -7.59 -2.95
C VAL A 94 8.79 -8.34 -3.93
N ALA A 95 8.52 -9.63 -3.67
CA ALA A 95 7.62 -10.44 -4.50
C ALA A 95 6.20 -9.87 -4.54
N ALA A 96 5.65 -9.47 -3.39
CA ALA A 96 4.30 -8.91 -3.32
C ALA A 96 4.21 -7.52 -3.98
N LEU A 97 5.23 -6.67 -3.80
CA LEU A 97 5.29 -5.36 -4.46
C LEU A 97 5.45 -5.50 -5.98
N GLY A 98 6.34 -6.38 -6.44
CA GLY A 98 6.47 -6.69 -7.87
C GLY A 98 5.16 -7.18 -8.47
N ALA A 99 4.46 -8.10 -7.78
CA ALA A 99 3.15 -8.59 -8.21
C ALA A 99 2.08 -7.47 -8.25
N ALA A 100 2.11 -6.53 -7.31
CA ALA A 100 1.22 -5.38 -7.31
C ALA A 100 1.51 -4.46 -8.52
N ILE A 101 2.78 -4.20 -8.82
CA ILE A 101 3.20 -3.39 -9.98
C ILE A 101 2.79 -4.06 -11.29
N GLU A 102 3.05 -5.36 -11.47
CA GLU A 102 2.64 -6.07 -12.68
C GLU A 102 1.12 -6.00 -12.90
N ARG A 103 0.33 -6.04 -11.83
CA ARG A 103 -1.12 -5.84 -11.91
C ARG A 103 -1.51 -4.38 -12.14
N MET A 104 -0.74 -3.40 -11.67
CA MET A 104 -0.95 -1.99 -12.02
C MET A 104 -0.69 -1.73 -13.50
N ARG A 105 0.21 -2.48 -14.15
CA ARG A 105 0.48 -2.42 -15.59
C ARG A 105 -0.65 -3.01 -16.44
N ASP A 106 -1.46 -3.89 -15.89
CA ASP A 106 -2.60 -4.49 -16.58
C ASP A 106 -3.67 -3.43 -16.88
N VAL A 107 -4.19 -3.42 -18.10
CA VAL A 107 -5.22 -2.47 -18.56
C VAL A 107 -6.45 -2.43 -17.66
N ARG A 108 -6.75 -3.51 -16.94
CA ARG A 108 -7.85 -3.54 -15.96
C ARG A 108 -7.67 -2.53 -14.83
N ALA A 109 -6.44 -2.18 -14.49
CA ALA A 109 -6.16 -1.18 -13.46
C ALA A 109 -6.19 0.27 -13.99
N TRP A 110 -5.82 0.52 -15.25
CA TRP A 110 -5.67 1.86 -15.80
C TRP A 110 -6.59 2.18 -16.99
N GLY A 111 -7.19 1.20 -17.65
CA GLY A 111 -8.01 1.38 -18.86
C GLY A 111 -9.31 2.19 -18.66
N TYR A 112 -9.64 2.55 -17.39
CA TYR A 112 -10.71 3.52 -17.11
C TYR A 112 -10.33 4.94 -17.58
N TRP A 113 -9.03 5.25 -17.73
CA TRP A 113 -8.56 6.56 -18.14
C TRP A 113 -8.78 6.74 -19.62
N ARG A 114 -9.60 7.71 -19.98
CA ARG A 114 -9.98 8.04 -21.34
C ARG A 114 -9.66 9.49 -21.62
N PRO A 115 -9.06 9.81 -22.78
CA PRO A 115 -8.83 11.20 -23.14
C PRO A 115 -10.14 11.98 -23.16
N PRO A 116 -10.12 13.28 -22.84
CA PRO A 116 -11.28 14.11 -22.96
C PRO A 116 -11.73 14.14 -24.43
N VAL A 117 -13.00 13.84 -24.69
CA VAL A 117 -13.60 14.04 -26.01
C VAL A 117 -13.85 15.54 -26.16
N PRO A 118 -13.33 16.21 -27.21
CA PRO A 118 -13.64 17.60 -27.47
C PRO A 118 -15.15 17.77 -27.65
N GLY A 119 -15.78 18.57 -26.82
CA GLY A 119 -17.21 18.87 -26.90
C GLY A 119 -17.58 19.96 -25.92
N PRO A 120 -18.72 20.65 -26.11
CA PRO A 120 -19.15 21.69 -25.20
C PRO A 120 -19.39 21.08 -23.80
N ALA A 121 -18.66 21.60 -22.83
CA ALA A 121 -18.70 21.26 -21.43
C ALA A 121 -18.24 19.84 -21.05
N GLY A 122 -16.93 19.61 -21.11
CA GLY A 122 -16.21 18.77 -20.16
C GLY A 122 -16.73 17.38 -19.84
N SER A 123 -17.15 16.61 -20.82
CA SER A 123 -17.90 15.37 -20.57
C SER A 123 -17.04 14.11 -20.53
N ALA A 124 -15.72 14.21 -20.56
CA ALA A 124 -14.88 13.04 -20.47
C ALA A 124 -14.13 13.04 -19.13
N GLY A 125 -14.37 12.08 -18.30
CA GLY A 125 -13.66 11.85 -17.04
C GLY A 125 -14.23 12.56 -15.79
N GLY A 126 -15.14 13.49 -15.93
CA GLY A 126 -15.73 14.25 -14.82
C GLY A 126 -16.80 13.51 -14.01
N GLY A 127 -16.68 12.19 -13.81
CA GLY A 127 -17.70 11.40 -13.12
C GLY A 127 -18.16 11.98 -11.79
N HIS A 128 -17.22 12.47 -10.98
CA HIS A 128 -17.57 13.07 -9.69
C HIS A 128 -18.09 14.50 -9.81
N VAL A 129 -17.52 15.31 -10.68
CA VAL A 129 -17.93 16.71 -10.85
C VAL A 129 -19.26 16.79 -11.56
N ALA A 130 -19.49 15.96 -12.55
CA ALA A 130 -20.76 15.92 -13.23
C ALA A 130 -21.90 15.43 -12.34
N LEU A 131 -21.62 14.55 -11.35
CA LEU A 131 -22.59 14.20 -10.30
C LEU A 131 -22.85 15.35 -9.32
N LEU A 132 -21.84 16.18 -9.04
CA LEU A 132 -22.01 17.36 -8.17
C LEU A 132 -22.75 18.52 -8.85
N VAL A 133 -22.66 18.63 -10.18
CA VAL A 133 -23.30 19.69 -10.98
C VAL A 133 -24.51 19.24 -11.80
N GLY A 134 -24.96 18.00 -11.67
CA GLY A 134 -26.29 17.58 -12.14
C GLY A 134 -26.44 17.24 -13.62
N GLY A 135 -25.35 16.88 -14.33
CA GLY A 135 -25.46 16.66 -15.76
C GLY A 135 -24.58 15.58 -16.36
N HIS A 136 -25.03 14.33 -16.40
CA HIS A 136 -24.48 13.32 -17.29
C HIS A 136 -25.44 12.98 -18.43
N ARG A 137 -25.09 13.35 -19.65
CA ARG A 137 -25.51 12.58 -20.81
C ARG A 137 -24.46 11.49 -21.04
N ARG A 138 -24.85 10.21 -20.95
CA ARG A 138 -24.01 9.12 -21.42
C ARG A 138 -23.64 9.39 -22.88
N PRO A 139 -22.36 9.30 -23.26
CA PRO A 139 -21.99 9.33 -24.66
C PRO A 139 -22.76 8.22 -25.41
N THR A 140 -23.41 8.57 -26.49
CA THR A 140 -24.01 7.61 -27.40
C THR A 140 -22.93 7.13 -28.36
N GLY A 141 -22.42 5.93 -28.15
CA GLY A 141 -21.36 5.32 -28.96
C GLY A 141 -20.41 4.47 -28.12
N PRO A 142 -19.54 3.68 -28.77
CA PRO A 142 -18.50 2.95 -28.09
C PRO A 142 -17.55 3.94 -27.38
N PRO A 143 -17.06 3.61 -26.18
CA PRO A 143 -16.11 4.47 -25.49
C PRO A 143 -14.82 4.59 -26.32
N PRO A 144 -14.15 5.76 -26.28
CA PRO A 144 -12.86 5.91 -26.93
C PRO A 144 -11.85 4.94 -26.29
N PRO A 145 -10.77 4.57 -27.01
CA PRO A 145 -9.71 3.74 -26.44
C PRO A 145 -9.11 4.40 -25.19
N PRO A 146 -8.50 3.62 -24.27
CA PRO A 146 -7.80 4.17 -23.13
C PRO A 146 -6.71 5.14 -23.58
N GLY A 147 -6.63 6.30 -22.92
CA GLY A 147 -5.53 7.23 -23.08
C GLY A 147 -4.37 6.86 -22.17
N ASP A 148 -3.22 7.49 -22.42
CA ASP A 148 -2.04 7.36 -21.56
C ASP A 148 -2.37 7.78 -20.11
N PRO A 149 -2.28 6.87 -19.12
CA PRO A 149 -2.71 7.16 -17.77
C PRO A 149 -1.68 7.94 -16.94
N VAL A 150 -0.50 8.23 -17.50
CA VAL A 150 0.63 8.88 -16.79
C VAL A 150 0.96 10.25 -17.34
N VAL A 151 0.80 10.46 -18.64
CA VAL A 151 1.31 11.65 -19.34
C VAL A 151 0.73 12.95 -18.80
N GLN A 152 -0.55 12.95 -18.41
CA GLN A 152 -1.25 14.15 -17.91
C GLN A 152 -2.39 13.78 -16.97
N ASP A 153 -2.53 14.58 -15.91
CA ASP A 153 -3.58 14.39 -14.89
C ASP A 153 -3.51 12.98 -14.24
N ASN A 154 -4.63 12.44 -13.75
CA ASN A 154 -4.76 11.06 -13.27
C ASN A 154 -3.80 10.67 -12.13
N VAL A 155 -3.55 11.59 -11.21
CA VAL A 155 -2.65 11.34 -10.05
C VAL A 155 -3.08 10.13 -9.21
N GLN A 156 -4.33 9.73 -9.27
CA GLN A 156 -4.84 8.52 -8.63
C GLN A 156 -4.28 7.21 -9.22
N PHE A 157 -3.70 7.25 -10.42
CA PHE A 157 -2.94 6.14 -10.99
C PHE A 157 -1.44 6.41 -10.91
N SER A 158 -0.97 7.51 -11.52
CA SER A 158 0.46 7.82 -11.62
C SER A 158 1.13 8.01 -10.26
N GLY A 159 0.45 8.64 -9.28
CA GLY A 159 0.94 8.78 -7.91
C GLY A 159 1.05 7.44 -7.17
N HIS A 160 0.04 6.57 -7.30
CA HIS A 160 0.09 5.25 -6.71
C HIS A 160 1.12 4.33 -7.38
N LEU A 161 1.22 4.37 -8.72
CA LEU A 161 2.23 3.61 -9.45
C LEU A 161 3.64 4.03 -9.06
N GLY A 162 3.95 5.34 -9.08
CA GLY A 162 5.25 5.86 -8.67
C GLY A 162 5.60 5.50 -7.21
N THR A 163 4.61 5.53 -6.31
CA THR A 163 4.81 5.09 -4.92
C THR A 163 5.15 3.59 -4.84
N LEU A 164 4.45 2.72 -5.58
CA LEU A 164 4.73 1.28 -5.58
C LEU A 164 6.12 0.97 -6.16
N LEU A 165 6.52 1.66 -7.24
CA LEU A 165 7.85 1.53 -7.84
C LEU A 165 8.95 1.89 -6.82
N GLY A 166 8.82 3.05 -6.17
CA GLY A 166 9.78 3.44 -5.14
C GLY A 166 9.81 2.52 -3.91
N LEU A 167 8.67 1.99 -3.48
CA LEU A 167 8.61 1.01 -2.39
C LEU A 167 9.27 -0.32 -2.79
N TYR A 168 9.10 -0.76 -4.04
CA TYR A 168 9.75 -1.97 -4.57
C TYR A 168 11.28 -1.85 -4.52
N GLU A 169 11.84 -0.77 -5.05
CA GLU A 169 13.27 -0.51 -5.03
C GLU A 169 13.81 -0.40 -3.61
N ARG A 170 13.11 0.36 -2.77
CA ARG A 170 13.47 0.53 -1.36
C ARG A 170 13.46 -0.78 -0.58
N ALA A 171 12.54 -1.70 -0.88
CA ALA A 171 12.48 -3.03 -0.27
C ALA A 171 13.61 -3.97 -0.74
N GLY A 172 14.39 -3.57 -1.70
CA GLY A 172 15.48 -4.38 -2.26
C GLY A 172 15.13 -5.05 -3.58
N GLY A 173 14.11 -4.58 -4.29
CA GLY A 173 13.84 -4.93 -5.67
C GLY A 173 15.02 -4.60 -6.58
N ASP A 174 15.09 -5.26 -7.73
CA ASP A 174 16.07 -4.98 -8.77
C ASP A 174 15.69 -3.71 -9.57
N ASP A 175 16.51 -3.34 -10.53
CA ASP A 175 16.38 -2.13 -11.36
C ASP A 175 15.50 -2.31 -12.59
N ARG A 176 14.71 -3.38 -12.68
CA ARG A 176 13.91 -3.70 -13.87
C ARG A 176 12.96 -2.59 -14.31
N TYR A 177 12.43 -1.84 -13.36
CA TYR A 177 11.52 -0.73 -13.65
C TYR A 177 12.25 0.57 -14.01
N ASP A 178 13.53 0.69 -13.71
CA ASP A 178 14.41 1.75 -14.22
C ASP A 178 14.90 1.44 -15.63
N GLN A 179 15.02 0.16 -15.99
CA GLN A 179 15.34 -0.26 -17.35
C GLN A 179 14.16 -0.06 -18.31
N GLY A 180 12.94 0.00 -17.79
CA GLY A 180 11.73 0.30 -18.57
C GLY A 180 10.64 -0.75 -18.43
N PHE A 181 9.40 -0.29 -18.60
CA PHE A 181 8.20 -1.13 -18.64
C PHE A 181 7.15 -0.49 -19.54
N ALA A 182 6.23 -1.32 -20.05
CA ALA A 182 5.13 -0.84 -20.86
C ALA A 182 3.78 -0.96 -20.12
N LEU A 183 2.86 -0.07 -20.48
CA LEU A 183 1.43 -0.14 -20.20
C LEU A 183 0.74 -0.49 -21.50
N ASP A 184 0.26 -1.72 -21.61
CA ASP A 184 -0.29 -2.27 -22.85
C ASP A 184 -1.79 -2.48 -22.74
N ASP A 185 -2.50 -2.08 -23.80
CA ASP A 185 -3.86 -2.52 -24.08
C ASP A 185 -3.89 -3.29 -25.40
N PRO A 186 -3.81 -4.62 -25.36
CA PRO A 186 -3.80 -5.44 -26.58
C PRO A 186 -5.05 -5.28 -27.44
N GLU A 187 -6.17 -4.83 -26.84
CA GLU A 187 -7.45 -4.72 -27.55
C GLU A 187 -7.53 -3.45 -28.39
N SER A 188 -7.06 -2.31 -27.85
CA SER A 188 -7.00 -1.05 -28.59
C SER A 188 -5.67 -0.84 -29.33
N GLY A 189 -4.64 -1.63 -29.02
CA GLY A 189 -3.28 -1.44 -29.50
C GLY A 189 -2.53 -0.29 -28.82
N ALA A 190 -3.07 0.28 -27.74
CA ALA A 190 -2.38 1.33 -26.98
C ALA A 190 -1.15 0.76 -26.27
N HIS A 191 -0.02 1.46 -26.40
CA HIS A 191 1.27 1.07 -25.86
C HIS A 191 1.99 2.33 -25.34
N TYR A 192 2.33 2.35 -24.05
CA TYR A 192 2.99 3.49 -23.40
C TYR A 192 4.19 3.00 -22.61
N GLU A 193 5.37 3.51 -22.93
CA GLU A 193 6.64 3.11 -22.29
C GLU A 193 7.06 4.11 -21.20
N TYR A 194 7.46 3.58 -20.06
CA TYR A 194 7.92 4.35 -18.91
C TYR A 194 9.09 3.66 -18.20
N THR A 195 9.85 4.47 -17.48
CA THR A 195 10.72 4.05 -16.38
C THR A 195 10.15 4.59 -15.07
N HIS A 196 10.65 4.14 -13.92
CA HIS A 196 10.27 4.74 -12.64
C HIS A 196 10.52 6.25 -12.64
N SER A 197 11.72 6.68 -13.04
CA SER A 197 12.05 8.10 -13.14
C SER A 197 11.09 8.86 -14.07
N ALA A 198 10.74 8.31 -15.23
CA ALA A 198 9.83 8.98 -16.17
C ALA A 198 8.42 9.19 -15.58
N VAL A 199 7.91 8.22 -14.79
CA VAL A 199 6.61 8.39 -14.09
C VAL A 199 6.69 9.55 -13.09
N VAL A 200 7.74 9.60 -12.26
CA VAL A 200 7.88 10.64 -11.23
C VAL A 200 8.16 12.01 -11.85
N GLU A 201 8.97 12.09 -12.90
CA GLU A 201 9.23 13.33 -13.64
C GLU A 201 7.95 13.93 -14.21
N ARG A 202 7.02 13.10 -14.72
CA ARG A 202 5.70 13.57 -15.18
C ARG A 202 4.87 14.15 -14.05
N LEU A 203 4.89 13.55 -12.87
CA LEU A 203 4.23 14.12 -11.69
C LEU A 203 4.83 15.49 -11.32
N VAL A 204 6.16 15.57 -11.21
CA VAL A 204 6.87 16.81 -10.86
C VAL A 204 6.64 17.92 -11.90
N ALA A 205 6.70 17.59 -13.20
CA ALA A 205 6.44 18.55 -14.27
C ALA A 205 5.03 19.15 -14.15
N GLN A 206 4.03 18.32 -13.86
CA GLN A 206 2.66 18.78 -13.66
C GLN A 206 2.51 19.60 -12.36
N MET A 207 3.12 19.17 -11.25
CA MET A 207 3.11 19.93 -9.99
C MET A 207 3.71 21.33 -10.18
N ARG A 208 4.82 21.45 -10.91
CA ARG A 208 5.47 22.73 -11.19
C ARG A 208 4.71 23.58 -12.21
N GLY A 209 4.07 22.95 -13.19
CA GLY A 209 3.35 23.63 -14.27
C GLY A 209 1.93 24.07 -13.91
N ASN A 210 1.28 23.44 -12.96
CA ASN A 210 -0.09 23.76 -12.58
C ASN A 210 -0.16 24.94 -11.58
N PRO A 211 -1.09 25.90 -11.76
CA PRO A 211 -1.24 27.04 -10.84
C PRO A 211 -1.60 26.65 -9.41
N PHE A 212 -2.10 25.43 -9.20
CA PHE A 212 -2.42 24.87 -7.89
C PHE A 212 -1.31 23.98 -7.33
N HIS A 213 -0.17 23.88 -8.01
CA HIS A 213 1.03 23.15 -7.59
C HIS A 213 0.80 21.66 -7.29
N GLY A 214 -0.20 21.05 -7.89
CA GLY A 214 -0.57 19.65 -7.75
C GLY A 214 -0.87 19.02 -9.12
N VAL A 215 -1.31 17.77 -9.10
CA VAL A 215 -1.75 17.05 -10.28
C VAL A 215 -3.25 16.82 -10.19
N ALA A 216 -3.98 16.98 -11.28
CA ALA A 216 -5.41 16.69 -11.29
C ALA A 216 -5.63 15.17 -11.19
N CYS A 217 -6.62 14.78 -10.40
CA CYS A 217 -7.01 13.38 -10.21
C CYS A 217 -7.88 12.89 -11.35
N GLU A 218 -8.81 13.75 -11.73
CA GLU A 218 -9.72 13.63 -12.85
C GLU A 218 -9.60 14.90 -13.66
N PRO A 219 -9.98 14.90 -14.95
CA PRO A 219 -9.94 16.13 -15.72
C PRO A 219 -10.60 17.28 -14.96
N ALA A 220 -9.87 18.38 -14.81
CA ALA A 220 -10.28 19.58 -14.10
C ALA A 220 -10.46 19.48 -12.56
N CYS A 221 -10.13 18.36 -11.91
CA CYS A 221 -10.32 18.20 -10.46
C CYS A 221 -9.05 17.78 -9.73
N ALA A 222 -8.64 18.52 -8.71
CA ALA A 222 -7.55 18.14 -7.82
C ALA A 222 -8.07 17.87 -6.39
N TYR A 223 -7.58 16.79 -5.79
CA TYR A 223 -7.96 16.32 -4.44
C TYR A 223 -6.74 16.24 -3.55
N VAL A 224 -6.89 16.63 -2.29
CA VAL A 224 -5.82 16.52 -1.30
C VAL A 224 -5.37 15.06 -1.12
N PRO A 225 -6.27 14.08 -0.88
CA PRO A 225 -5.84 12.70 -0.68
C PRO A 225 -5.07 12.12 -1.87
N CYS A 226 -5.49 12.40 -3.11
CA CYS A 226 -4.82 11.88 -4.30
C CYS A 226 -3.41 12.47 -4.48
N ASN A 227 -3.24 13.77 -4.25
CA ASN A 227 -1.94 14.43 -4.36
C ASN A 227 -0.95 14.03 -3.25
N ASN A 228 -1.43 13.51 -2.12
CA ASN A 228 -0.55 12.93 -1.11
C ASN A 228 0.28 11.77 -1.70
N HIS A 229 -0.26 11.05 -2.69
CA HIS A 229 0.46 9.96 -3.36
C HIS A 229 1.46 10.44 -4.42
N ALA A 230 1.26 11.63 -5.02
CA ALA A 230 2.33 12.29 -5.77
C ALA A 230 3.49 12.66 -4.84
N MET A 231 3.19 13.20 -3.64
CA MET A 231 4.21 13.51 -2.64
C MET A 231 4.97 12.27 -2.16
N THR A 232 4.28 11.12 -1.97
CA THR A 232 4.95 9.87 -1.59
C THR A 232 5.85 9.36 -2.72
N ALA A 233 5.40 9.44 -3.97
CA ALA A 233 6.19 9.01 -5.12
C ALA A 233 7.48 9.84 -5.28
N THR A 234 7.38 11.17 -5.18
CA THR A 234 8.56 12.06 -5.28
C THR A 234 9.53 11.84 -4.12
N ALA A 235 9.04 11.71 -2.89
CA ALA A 235 9.89 11.48 -1.72
C ALA A 235 10.61 10.13 -1.77
N LEU A 236 9.95 9.08 -2.23
CA LEU A 236 10.57 7.77 -2.42
C LEU A 236 11.61 7.79 -3.54
N HIS A 237 11.32 8.47 -4.64
CA HIS A 237 12.29 8.60 -5.73
C HIS A 237 13.56 9.32 -5.26
N ASP A 238 13.42 10.42 -4.50
CA ASP A 238 14.57 11.11 -3.92
C ASP A 238 15.37 10.19 -2.98
N ALA A 239 14.66 9.40 -2.17
CA ALA A 239 15.28 8.47 -1.23
C ALA A 239 16.03 7.31 -1.91
N THR A 240 15.63 6.90 -3.12
CA THR A 240 16.24 5.78 -3.86
C THR A 240 17.25 6.24 -4.91
N HIS A 241 17.02 7.39 -5.56
CA HIS A 241 17.85 7.89 -6.67
C HIS A 241 18.66 9.15 -6.34
N GLY A 242 18.45 9.76 -5.15
CA GLY A 242 19.17 10.97 -4.74
C GLY A 242 18.77 12.23 -5.52
N THR A 243 17.57 12.26 -6.07
CA THR A 243 17.00 13.45 -6.73
C THR A 243 16.46 14.47 -5.73
N ASP A 244 15.96 15.61 -6.20
CA ASP A 244 15.29 16.67 -5.41
C ASP A 244 13.88 16.96 -5.95
N TYR A 245 13.14 15.94 -6.26
CA TYR A 245 11.79 16.06 -6.81
C TYR A 245 10.76 16.42 -5.74
N ALA A 246 10.97 15.98 -4.51
CA ALA A 246 10.12 16.29 -3.37
C ALA A 246 10.14 17.80 -2.99
N ALA A 247 11.06 18.60 -3.53
CA ALA A 247 11.01 20.07 -3.39
C ALA A 247 9.67 20.64 -3.88
N ALA A 248 9.05 20.05 -4.93
CA ALA A 248 7.73 20.46 -5.42
C ALA A 248 6.59 20.25 -4.40
N ASN A 249 6.77 19.39 -3.41
CA ASN A 249 5.77 19.12 -2.39
C ASN A 249 5.52 20.33 -1.48
N ALA A 250 6.52 21.18 -1.28
CA ALA A 250 6.41 22.37 -0.44
C ALA A 250 5.37 23.37 -0.99
N ASP A 251 5.37 23.60 -2.29
CA ASP A 251 4.42 24.50 -2.96
C ASP A 251 2.99 23.97 -2.91
N TRP A 252 2.82 22.66 -3.15
CA TRP A 252 1.53 22.00 -2.98
C TRP A 252 1.02 22.12 -1.54
N LEU A 253 1.83 21.84 -0.54
CA LEU A 253 1.45 21.96 0.88
C LEU A 253 1.09 23.39 1.25
N ALA A 254 1.85 24.39 0.78
CA ALA A 254 1.53 25.78 1.00
C ALA A 254 0.18 26.16 0.36
N TRP A 255 -0.08 25.64 -0.83
CA TRP A 255 -1.35 25.85 -1.53
C TRP A 255 -2.51 25.16 -0.80
N VAL A 256 -2.36 23.91 -0.36
CA VAL A 256 -3.37 23.20 0.45
C VAL A 256 -3.75 23.98 1.70
N ARG A 257 -2.77 24.46 2.46
CA ARG A 257 -3.01 25.26 3.68
C ARG A 257 -3.82 26.52 3.39
N ARG A 258 -3.59 27.16 2.26
CA ARG A 258 -4.22 28.44 1.87
C ARG A 258 -5.58 28.25 1.20
N LYS A 259 -5.76 27.21 0.39
CA LYS A 259 -6.90 27.07 -0.52
C LYS A 259 -7.81 25.88 -0.22
N MET A 260 -7.27 24.77 0.29
CA MET A 260 -8.06 23.54 0.49
C MET A 260 -8.57 23.39 1.93
N VAL A 261 -7.87 23.92 2.92
CA VAL A 261 -8.33 23.87 4.32
C VAL A 261 -9.54 24.78 4.49
N LEU A 262 -10.67 24.22 4.90
CA LEU A 262 -11.89 24.96 5.17
C LEU A 262 -11.81 25.64 6.55
N HIS A 263 -12.13 26.93 6.57
CA HIS A 263 -12.08 27.76 7.77
C HIS A 263 -13.47 28.28 8.15
N GLY A 264 -13.62 28.71 9.40
CA GLY A 264 -14.81 29.36 9.92
C GLY A 264 -15.82 28.40 10.54
N PRO A 265 -16.84 28.96 11.24
CA PRO A 265 -17.82 28.18 12.00
C PRO A 265 -18.77 27.36 11.12
N ALA A 266 -18.97 27.77 9.86
CA ALA A 266 -19.79 27.04 8.88
C ALA A 266 -19.06 25.87 8.22
N ALA A 267 -17.75 25.71 8.42
CA ALA A 267 -16.99 24.65 7.81
C ALA A 267 -17.39 23.27 8.38
N ARG A 268 -18.10 22.49 7.58
CA ARG A 268 -18.57 21.14 7.95
C ARG A 268 -17.54 20.03 7.70
N GLY A 269 -16.28 20.36 7.35
CA GLY A 269 -15.19 19.44 7.10
C GLY A 269 -13.84 20.08 7.30
N LEU A 270 -12.78 19.37 6.93
CA LEU A 270 -11.41 19.85 7.05
C LEU A 270 -10.92 20.40 5.73
N PHE A 271 -11.14 19.66 4.65
CA PHE A 271 -10.72 20.01 3.30
C PHE A 271 -11.93 20.22 2.41
N GLY A 272 -11.84 21.14 1.46
CA GLY A 272 -12.77 21.18 0.33
C GLY A 272 -12.72 19.85 -0.42
N ALA A 273 -13.89 19.40 -0.91
CA ALA A 273 -14.00 18.10 -1.57
C ALA A 273 -13.01 17.96 -2.73
N CYS A 274 -12.89 18.98 -3.55
CA CYS A 274 -11.92 19.10 -4.63
C CYS A 274 -11.67 20.56 -4.98
N TYR A 275 -10.60 20.80 -5.71
CA TYR A 275 -10.37 22.05 -6.44
C TYR A 275 -10.78 21.88 -7.90
N LEU A 276 -11.69 22.74 -8.34
CA LEU A 276 -12.16 22.80 -9.73
C LEU A 276 -11.25 23.74 -10.50
N ARG A 277 -10.34 23.18 -11.31
CA ARG A 277 -9.29 23.90 -12.01
C ARG A 277 -9.86 25.00 -12.92
N ASP A 278 -10.83 24.66 -13.74
CA ASP A 278 -11.36 25.55 -14.77
C ASP A 278 -12.24 26.68 -14.19
N LEU A 279 -12.72 26.49 -12.96
CA LEU A 279 -13.49 27.49 -12.21
C LEU A 279 -12.65 28.25 -11.18
N HIS A 280 -11.38 27.86 -10.99
CA HIS A 280 -10.49 28.38 -9.94
C HIS A 280 -11.14 28.35 -8.55
N LEU A 281 -11.94 27.33 -8.25
CA LEU A 281 -12.78 27.24 -7.06
C LEU A 281 -12.51 25.97 -6.26
N THR A 282 -12.30 26.12 -4.97
CA THR A 282 -12.38 24.99 -4.03
C THR A 282 -13.85 24.72 -3.69
N ALA A 283 -14.33 23.50 -3.96
CA ALA A 283 -15.67 23.09 -3.61
C ALA A 283 -15.84 23.16 -2.07
N PRO A 284 -16.79 23.94 -1.55
CA PRO A 284 -16.93 24.18 -0.11
C PRO A 284 -17.58 23.00 0.63
N VAL A 285 -17.86 21.92 -0.05
CA VAL A 285 -18.38 20.68 0.50
C VAL A 285 -17.22 19.83 0.99
N ALA A 286 -17.40 19.12 2.11
CA ALA A 286 -16.40 18.23 2.67
C ALA A 286 -16.99 16.86 3.00
N PHE A 287 -16.25 15.82 2.72
CA PHE A 287 -16.61 14.46 3.05
C PHE A 287 -15.66 13.87 4.10
N GLN A 288 -16.19 13.09 5.03
CA GLN A 288 -15.34 12.39 6.02
C GLN A 288 -14.30 11.47 5.37
N PHE A 289 -14.62 10.92 4.21
CA PHE A 289 -13.71 10.16 3.37
C PHE A 289 -12.47 10.98 2.95
N THR A 290 -12.67 12.14 2.31
CA THR A 290 -11.55 12.99 1.89
C THR A 290 -10.75 13.51 3.07
N ASP A 291 -11.42 13.79 4.20
CA ASP A 291 -10.78 14.24 5.42
C ASP A 291 -9.90 13.14 6.04
N SER A 292 -10.43 11.92 6.20
CA SER A 292 -9.70 10.81 6.84
C SER A 292 -8.51 10.34 6.00
N TRP A 293 -8.72 10.11 4.71
CA TRP A 293 -7.66 9.72 3.78
C TRP A 293 -6.61 10.83 3.62
N GLY A 294 -7.07 12.08 3.44
CA GLY A 294 -6.18 13.23 3.34
C GLY A 294 -5.26 13.37 4.55
N LEU A 295 -5.80 13.29 5.78
CA LEU A 295 -5.02 13.36 7.00
C LEU A 295 -4.04 12.19 7.15
N ALA A 296 -4.44 10.97 6.81
CA ALA A 296 -3.62 9.77 7.00
C ALA A 296 -2.31 9.85 6.21
N PHE A 297 -2.36 10.24 4.93
CA PHE A 297 -1.18 10.33 4.08
C PHE A 297 -0.55 11.73 4.03
N LEU A 298 -1.15 12.73 4.67
CA LEU A 298 -0.51 14.01 4.94
C LEU A 298 0.41 13.94 6.18
N LEU A 299 0.18 12.98 7.06
CA LEU A 299 0.88 12.82 8.33
C LEU A 299 2.43 12.80 8.20
N PRO A 300 3.04 12.06 7.25
CA PRO A 300 4.49 12.04 7.07
C PRO A 300 5.08 13.34 6.46
N PHE A 301 4.24 14.21 5.90
CA PHE A 301 4.68 15.44 5.22
C PHE A 301 4.39 16.71 6.02
N ASP A 302 3.26 16.78 6.72
CA ASP A 302 2.85 17.95 7.49
C ASP A 302 2.12 17.55 8.78
N ARG A 303 2.85 16.90 9.68
CA ARG A 303 2.33 16.48 10.98
C ARG A 303 1.75 17.65 11.79
N THR A 304 2.29 18.85 11.63
CA THR A 304 1.81 20.07 12.32
C THR A 304 0.40 20.44 11.86
N LEU A 305 0.15 20.42 10.55
CA LEU A 305 -1.19 20.67 10.00
C LEU A 305 -2.17 19.57 10.45
N VAL A 306 -1.77 18.29 10.34
CA VAL A 306 -2.60 17.17 10.78
C VAL A 306 -2.96 17.31 12.26
N ARG A 307 -2.00 17.58 13.14
CA ARG A 307 -2.23 17.78 14.58
C ARG A 307 -3.18 18.95 14.85
N ARG A 308 -3.06 20.06 14.10
CA ARG A 308 -3.97 21.21 14.19
C ARG A 308 -5.40 20.89 13.77
N LEU A 309 -5.60 20.06 12.74
CA LEU A 309 -6.90 19.71 12.21
C LEU A 309 -7.58 18.56 12.97
N TYR A 310 -6.81 17.70 13.61
CA TYR A 310 -7.29 16.46 14.24
C TYR A 310 -8.41 16.67 15.30
N PRO A 311 -8.38 17.66 16.20
CA PRO A 311 -9.47 17.86 17.16
C PRO A 311 -10.82 18.08 16.49
N ARG A 312 -10.84 18.81 15.36
CA ARG A 312 -12.05 19.06 14.57
C ARG A 312 -12.50 17.79 13.84
N PHE A 313 -11.57 16.99 13.31
CA PHE A 313 -11.85 15.68 12.73
C PHE A 313 -12.44 14.73 13.76
N ARG A 314 -11.79 14.58 14.92
CA ARG A 314 -12.23 13.72 16.02
C ARG A 314 -13.64 14.07 16.55
N LYS A 315 -13.97 15.35 16.61
CA LYS A 315 -15.31 15.83 17.01
C LYS A 315 -16.41 15.33 16.07
N ARG A 316 -16.10 15.13 14.79
CA ARG A 316 -17.04 14.70 13.75
C ARG A 316 -17.16 13.19 13.61
N MET A 317 -16.32 12.41 14.27
CA MET A 317 -16.43 10.95 14.27
C MET A 317 -17.75 10.52 14.89
N SER A 318 -18.36 9.50 14.31
CA SER A 318 -19.54 8.82 14.87
C SER A 318 -19.16 8.01 16.11
N ARG A 319 -20.17 7.58 16.86
CA ARG A 319 -19.98 6.77 18.07
C ARG A 319 -20.81 5.49 18.01
N ALA A 320 -20.24 4.40 18.53
CA ALA A 320 -20.91 3.14 18.80
C ALA A 320 -20.56 2.77 20.26
N GLY A 321 -21.46 3.09 21.20
CA GLY A 321 -21.14 3.06 22.61
C GLY A 321 -20.00 4.01 22.97
N THR A 322 -18.94 3.50 23.54
CA THR A 322 -17.71 4.24 23.88
C THR A 322 -16.76 4.38 22.68
N ALA A 323 -16.86 3.49 21.69
CA ALA A 323 -16.02 3.49 20.51
C ALA A 323 -16.36 4.61 19.53
N ARG A 324 -15.37 5.02 18.75
CA ARG A 324 -15.53 5.97 17.65
C ARG A 324 -15.29 5.26 16.32
N TYR A 325 -15.91 5.77 15.27
CA TYR A 325 -15.66 5.35 13.91
C TYR A 325 -15.86 6.52 12.94
N VAL A 326 -15.33 6.42 11.74
CA VAL A 326 -15.51 7.44 10.70
C VAL A 326 -16.64 7.00 9.77
N GLY A 327 -17.74 7.77 9.78
CA GLY A 327 -18.90 7.50 8.94
C GLY A 327 -18.60 7.65 7.45
N SER A 328 -19.57 7.24 6.62
CA SER A 328 -19.59 7.53 5.19
C SER A 328 -20.84 8.35 4.87
N ALA A 329 -20.69 9.41 4.05
CA ALA A 329 -21.82 10.13 3.54
C ALA A 329 -22.64 9.21 2.61
N ALA A 330 -23.97 9.27 2.69
CA ALA A 330 -24.85 8.40 1.91
C ALA A 330 -24.55 8.46 0.40
N ILE A 331 -24.21 9.64 -0.13
CA ILE A 331 -23.82 9.80 -1.53
C ILE A 331 -22.52 9.04 -1.86
N CYS A 332 -21.53 9.08 -0.96
CA CYS A 332 -20.26 8.38 -1.17
C CYS A 332 -20.44 6.86 -1.13
N ALA A 333 -21.26 6.37 -0.20
CA ALA A 333 -21.59 4.95 -0.10
C ALA A 333 -22.39 4.48 -1.33
N LYS A 334 -23.39 5.26 -1.77
CA LYS A 334 -24.19 4.95 -2.97
C LYS A 334 -23.36 4.92 -4.25
N MET A 335 -22.33 5.76 -4.34
CA MET A 335 -21.40 5.81 -5.47
C MET A 335 -20.25 4.81 -5.31
N GLU A 336 -20.21 4.03 -4.24
CA GLU A 336 -19.13 3.07 -3.94
C GLU A 336 -17.71 3.67 -3.89
N ILE A 337 -17.59 4.98 -3.67
CA ILE A 337 -16.28 5.64 -3.56
C ILE A 337 -15.69 5.54 -2.16
N SER A 338 -16.53 5.36 -1.15
CA SER A 338 -16.07 5.15 0.23
C SER A 338 -17.07 4.33 1.03
N ASP A 339 -16.58 3.69 2.07
CA ASP A 339 -17.38 2.99 3.07
C ASP A 339 -16.86 3.27 4.48
N VAL A 340 -17.60 2.82 5.49
CA VAL A 340 -17.25 3.03 6.90
C VAL A 340 -15.96 2.29 7.26
N ALA A 341 -15.70 1.12 6.66
CA ALA A 341 -14.49 0.34 6.95
C ALA A 341 -13.24 1.09 6.51
N LEU A 342 -13.22 1.61 5.27
CA LEU A 342 -12.09 2.37 4.74
C LEU A 342 -11.86 3.66 5.52
N ASN A 343 -12.93 4.43 5.74
CA ASN A 343 -12.83 5.71 6.42
C ASN A 343 -12.32 5.54 7.86
N THR A 344 -12.78 4.49 8.56
CA THR A 344 -12.35 4.16 9.92
C THR A 344 -10.89 3.72 9.94
N ALA A 345 -10.43 2.94 8.96
CA ALA A 345 -9.04 2.55 8.86
C ALA A 345 -8.09 3.75 8.65
N PHE A 346 -8.44 4.70 7.78
CA PHE A 346 -7.70 5.96 7.65
C PHE A 346 -7.71 6.77 8.96
N GLY A 347 -8.88 6.87 9.61
CA GLY A 347 -8.99 7.53 10.91
C GLY A 347 -8.11 6.89 11.98
N LEU A 348 -8.01 5.56 11.98
CA LEU A 348 -7.16 4.79 12.89
C LEU A 348 -5.67 5.07 12.65
N ILE A 349 -5.22 5.16 11.39
CA ILE A 349 -3.86 5.56 11.05
C ILE A 349 -3.54 6.95 11.65
N VAL A 350 -4.46 7.91 11.49
CA VAL A 350 -4.27 9.27 12.03
C VAL A 350 -4.23 9.26 13.57
N ALA A 351 -5.17 8.57 14.22
CA ALA A 351 -5.24 8.51 15.69
C ALA A 351 -3.97 7.90 16.28
N ARG A 352 -3.50 6.76 15.74
CA ARG A 352 -2.25 6.12 16.17
C ARG A 352 -1.05 7.00 15.92
N GLY A 353 -0.90 7.51 14.71
CA GLY A 353 0.22 8.35 14.33
C GLY A 353 0.31 9.66 15.11
N LEU A 354 -0.78 10.14 15.73
CA LEU A 354 -0.79 11.30 16.62
C LEU A 354 -0.71 10.93 18.11
N GLY A 355 -0.71 9.64 18.46
CA GLY A 355 -0.65 9.15 19.83
C GLY A 355 -1.98 9.23 20.60
N ASP A 356 -3.13 9.40 19.92
CA ASP A 356 -4.46 9.29 20.55
C ASP A 356 -4.87 7.82 20.68
N ILE A 357 -4.17 7.12 21.58
CA ILE A 357 -4.28 5.66 21.77
C ILE A 357 -5.72 5.27 22.14
N ALA A 358 -6.37 6.02 23.03
CA ALA A 358 -7.74 5.71 23.44
C ALA A 358 -8.74 5.73 22.27
N THR A 359 -8.62 6.72 21.36
CA THR A 359 -9.45 6.75 20.14
C THR A 359 -9.05 5.63 19.19
N ALA A 360 -7.77 5.34 19.04
CA ALA A 360 -7.27 4.30 18.17
C ALA A 360 -7.74 2.90 18.61
N ASP A 361 -7.60 2.57 19.88
CA ASP A 361 -8.04 1.27 20.43
C ASP A 361 -9.55 1.09 20.31
N GLY A 362 -10.32 2.16 20.57
CA GLY A 362 -11.77 2.14 20.36
C GLY A 362 -12.16 1.88 18.90
N MET A 363 -11.44 2.51 17.93
CA MET A 363 -11.66 2.28 16.50
C MET A 363 -11.27 0.86 16.08
N ALA A 364 -10.15 0.34 16.61
CA ALA A 364 -9.71 -1.02 16.33
C ALA A 364 -10.71 -2.05 16.84
N ALA A 365 -11.18 -1.90 18.08
CA ALA A 365 -12.20 -2.78 18.67
C ALA A 365 -13.52 -2.74 17.90
N TYR A 366 -13.98 -1.54 17.50
CA TYR A 366 -15.15 -1.39 16.64
C TYR A 366 -14.98 -2.15 15.32
N ALA A 367 -13.83 -1.97 14.65
CA ALA A 367 -13.59 -2.58 13.36
C ALA A 367 -13.55 -4.11 13.43
N GLN A 368 -12.99 -4.69 14.49
CA GLN A 368 -12.93 -6.14 14.68
C GLN A 368 -14.33 -6.77 14.66
N THR A 369 -15.29 -6.15 15.32
CA THR A 369 -16.66 -6.64 15.41
C THR A 369 -17.50 -6.23 14.19
N ALA A 370 -17.44 -4.94 13.80
CA ALA A 370 -18.31 -4.41 12.76
C ALA A 370 -17.98 -4.96 11.36
N PHE A 371 -16.73 -5.38 11.12
CA PHE A 371 -16.26 -5.86 9.82
C PHE A 371 -15.77 -7.30 9.86
N ASP A 372 -16.25 -8.08 10.82
CA ASP A 372 -16.01 -9.53 10.94
C ASP A 372 -14.54 -9.90 10.67
N ARG A 373 -13.64 -9.41 11.56
CA ARG A 373 -12.23 -9.79 11.50
C ARG A 373 -12.05 -11.24 11.92
N ARG A 374 -11.68 -12.09 10.99
CA ARG A 374 -11.55 -13.53 11.26
C ARG A 374 -10.36 -14.18 10.55
N TRP A 375 -9.89 -15.24 11.16
CA TRP A 375 -8.90 -16.13 10.55
C TRP A 375 -9.54 -17.06 9.51
N SER A 376 -8.73 -17.42 8.51
CA SER A 376 -9.01 -18.48 7.55
C SER A 376 -7.69 -19.22 7.28
N GLY A 377 -7.47 -20.34 7.97
CA GLY A 377 -6.14 -20.94 8.03
C GLY A 377 -5.10 -19.94 8.57
N PRO A 378 -3.97 -19.72 7.87
CA PRO A 378 -2.93 -18.80 8.33
C PRO A 378 -3.26 -17.32 8.11
N GLU A 379 -4.36 -16.99 7.48
CA GLU A 379 -4.71 -15.66 7.02
C GLU A 379 -5.72 -14.98 7.94
N LEU A 380 -5.52 -13.69 8.19
CA LEU A 380 -6.44 -12.85 8.95
C LEU A 380 -6.96 -11.71 8.06
N ALA A 381 -8.27 -11.58 7.92
CA ALA A 381 -8.89 -10.55 7.11
C ALA A 381 -10.14 -9.94 7.77
N TYR A 382 -10.51 -8.75 7.32
CA TYR A 382 -11.78 -8.10 7.66
C TYR A 382 -12.85 -8.56 6.66
N ALA A 383 -13.32 -9.80 6.81
CA ALA A 383 -14.14 -10.51 5.83
C ALA A 383 -15.54 -9.91 5.65
N GLY A 384 -16.09 -9.22 6.65
CA GLY A 384 -17.37 -8.52 6.57
C GLY A 384 -17.29 -7.12 5.95
N ALA A 385 -16.09 -6.62 5.62
CA ALA A 385 -15.94 -5.36 4.90
C ALA A 385 -16.29 -5.55 3.42
N THR A 386 -17.05 -4.62 2.84
CA THR A 386 -17.40 -4.63 1.40
C THR A 386 -16.17 -4.75 0.50
N ARG A 387 -15.06 -4.10 0.89
CA ARG A 387 -13.76 -4.13 0.21
C ARG A 387 -12.72 -4.80 1.08
N THR A 388 -12.83 -6.11 1.23
CA THR A 388 -12.02 -6.92 2.16
C THR A 388 -10.51 -6.66 1.99
N LEU A 389 -9.98 -6.75 0.76
CA LEU A 389 -8.55 -6.50 0.50
C LEU A 389 -8.12 -5.09 0.92
N HIS A 390 -8.85 -4.09 0.48
CA HIS A 390 -8.56 -2.68 0.75
C HIS A 390 -8.60 -2.38 2.25
N SER A 391 -9.67 -2.83 2.93
CA SER A 391 -9.83 -2.66 4.37
C SER A 391 -8.75 -3.40 5.15
N THR A 392 -8.50 -4.68 4.83
CA THR A 392 -7.45 -5.47 5.49
C THR A 392 -6.08 -4.80 5.35
N ALA A 393 -5.75 -4.29 4.16
CA ALA A 393 -4.50 -3.57 3.93
C ALA A 393 -4.35 -2.32 4.81
N LEU A 394 -5.38 -1.49 4.87
CA LEU A 394 -5.34 -0.25 5.67
C LEU A 394 -5.31 -0.54 7.18
N TYR A 395 -6.03 -1.56 7.66
CA TYR A 395 -5.95 -1.97 9.07
C TYR A 395 -4.61 -2.61 9.41
N ALA A 396 -4.01 -3.38 8.49
CA ALA A 396 -2.67 -3.92 8.65
C ALA A 396 -1.62 -2.80 8.73
N LEU A 397 -1.71 -1.79 7.86
CA LEU A 397 -0.87 -0.59 7.92
C LEU A 397 -1.07 0.14 9.24
N ALA A 398 -2.33 0.38 9.65
CA ALA A 398 -2.65 1.04 10.91
C ALA A 398 -2.09 0.28 12.13
N ALA A 399 -2.05 -1.05 12.09
CA ALA A 399 -1.55 -1.89 13.19
C ALA A 399 -0.08 -1.63 13.53
N VAL A 400 0.73 -1.22 12.54
CA VAL A 400 2.17 -0.98 12.71
C VAL A 400 2.54 0.50 12.79
N VAL A 401 1.60 1.42 12.58
CA VAL A 401 1.85 2.85 12.80
C VAL A 401 2.08 3.10 14.28
N ASP A 402 3.26 3.62 14.60
CA ASP A 402 3.65 3.94 15.97
C ASP A 402 3.08 5.31 16.42
N PRO A 403 2.96 5.54 17.76
CA PRO A 403 2.42 6.80 18.30
C PRO A 403 3.26 8.04 17.99
N ALA A 404 4.54 7.87 17.68
CA ALA A 404 5.39 8.96 17.21
C ALA A 404 5.11 9.30 15.74
N GLY A 405 4.50 8.36 14.98
CA GLY A 405 4.21 8.48 13.55
C GLY A 405 5.45 8.35 12.67
N ASP A 406 6.54 7.82 13.21
CA ASP A 406 7.81 7.74 12.51
C ASP A 406 7.82 6.65 11.45
N LEU A 407 6.97 5.61 11.58
CA LEU A 407 6.89 4.53 10.62
C LEU A 407 6.53 5.03 9.21
N LEU A 408 5.52 5.90 9.08
CA LEU A 408 5.14 6.45 7.77
C LEU A 408 6.23 7.36 7.20
N THR A 409 6.92 8.13 8.05
CA THR A 409 8.07 8.93 7.64
C THR A 409 9.20 8.02 7.17
N ARG A 410 9.53 6.98 7.90
CA ARG A 410 10.53 5.98 7.48
C ARG A 410 10.10 5.27 6.19
N LEU A 411 8.81 4.95 6.05
CA LEU A 411 8.28 4.26 4.88
C LEU A 411 8.46 5.07 3.60
N PHE A 412 8.29 6.39 3.65
CA PHE A 412 8.27 7.22 2.44
C PHE A 412 9.49 8.11 2.25
N HIS A 413 10.30 8.34 3.28
CA HIS A 413 11.44 9.27 3.20
C HIS A 413 12.79 8.65 3.53
N ALA A 414 12.83 7.47 4.19
CA ALA A 414 14.13 6.90 4.52
C ALA A 414 14.80 6.31 3.28
N PRO A 415 16.08 6.62 3.05
CA PRO A 415 16.85 6.02 1.97
C PRO A 415 16.94 4.50 2.16
N ARG A 416 17.16 3.79 1.04
CA ARG A 416 17.54 2.38 1.09
C ARG A 416 18.93 2.25 1.74
N ASP A 417 19.07 1.34 2.68
CA ASP A 417 20.38 0.95 3.16
C ASP A 417 21.07 0.00 2.15
N PRO A 418 22.12 0.43 1.45
CA PRO A 418 22.81 -0.41 0.48
C PRO A 418 23.48 -1.64 1.12
N ALA A 419 23.81 -1.58 2.40
CA ALA A 419 24.43 -2.68 3.13
C ALA A 419 23.48 -3.88 3.28
N LEU A 420 22.17 -3.69 3.30
CA LEU A 420 21.18 -4.77 3.40
C LEU A 420 21.35 -5.84 2.30
N ALA A 421 21.79 -5.44 1.12
CA ALA A 421 21.99 -6.35 0.01
C ALA A 421 23.16 -7.34 0.23
N GLN A 422 24.08 -7.02 1.16
CA GLN A 422 25.31 -7.81 1.41
C GLN A 422 25.33 -8.46 2.81
N GLN A 423 24.43 -8.04 3.70
CA GLN A 423 24.35 -8.58 5.06
C GLN A 423 23.75 -10.00 5.09
N PRO A 424 24.05 -10.78 6.16
CA PRO A 424 23.32 -12.00 6.48
C PRO A 424 21.81 -11.79 6.47
N ALA A 425 21.09 -12.70 5.81
CA ALA A 425 19.64 -12.56 5.64
C ALA A 425 18.94 -13.92 5.59
N LEU A 426 17.66 -13.94 5.99
CA LEU A 426 16.74 -15.03 5.70
C LEU A 426 16.31 -14.94 4.24
N ASP A 427 16.39 -16.04 3.52
CA ASP A 427 16.02 -16.13 2.09
C ASP A 427 14.64 -16.82 1.92
N TRP A 428 14.49 -17.99 2.56
CA TRP A 428 13.28 -18.79 2.46
C TRP A 428 12.79 -19.31 3.81
N VAL A 429 11.45 -19.40 3.92
CA VAL A 429 10.77 -20.17 4.97
C VAL A 429 9.94 -21.24 4.28
N THR A 430 10.34 -22.50 4.43
CA THR A 430 9.74 -23.60 3.68
C THR A 430 9.40 -24.77 4.58
N GLY A 431 8.43 -25.57 4.15
CA GLY A 431 8.09 -26.87 4.72
C GLY A 431 8.65 -28.03 3.87
N GLY A 432 8.21 -29.25 4.15
CA GLY A 432 8.46 -30.43 3.33
C GLY A 432 9.86 -31.03 3.43
N ASN A 433 10.34 -31.67 2.34
CA ASN A 433 11.59 -32.40 2.34
C ASN A 433 12.83 -31.45 2.41
N PRO A 434 13.65 -31.58 3.46
CA PRO A 434 14.84 -30.71 3.61
C PRO A 434 15.92 -30.96 2.56
N ALA A 435 15.91 -32.12 1.88
CA ALA A 435 16.88 -32.43 0.85
C ALA A 435 16.59 -31.73 -0.50
N ALA A 436 15.35 -31.29 -0.74
CA ALA A 436 15.04 -30.52 -1.93
C ALA A 436 15.64 -29.11 -1.87
N PRO A 437 15.96 -28.48 -3.02
CA PRO A 437 16.31 -27.06 -3.05
C PRO A 437 15.19 -26.18 -2.46
N PRO A 438 15.49 -25.10 -1.72
CA PRO A 438 14.48 -24.26 -1.04
C PRO A 438 13.38 -23.77 -1.98
N GLU A 439 13.73 -23.40 -3.21
CA GLU A 439 12.81 -22.92 -4.25
C GLU A 439 11.80 -23.97 -4.75
N LEU A 440 12.10 -25.26 -4.54
CA LEU A 440 11.22 -26.37 -4.91
C LEU A 440 10.40 -26.91 -3.73
N ARG A 441 10.60 -26.37 -2.51
CA ARG A 441 9.82 -26.78 -1.34
C ARG A 441 8.52 -25.98 -1.24
N PRO A 442 7.48 -26.57 -0.66
CA PRO A 442 6.26 -25.81 -0.38
C PRO A 442 6.55 -24.70 0.63
N ALA A 443 5.86 -23.59 0.50
CA ALA A 443 5.85 -22.56 1.55
C ALA A 443 5.36 -23.15 2.88
N ALA A 444 5.79 -22.58 4.01
CA ALA A 444 5.33 -22.95 5.33
C ALA A 444 4.24 -21.95 5.81
N PRO A 445 2.98 -22.09 5.36
CA PRO A 445 1.96 -21.07 5.53
C PRO A 445 1.59 -20.80 6.99
N HIS A 446 1.84 -21.77 7.88
CA HIS A 446 1.53 -21.66 9.30
C HIS A 446 2.69 -21.11 10.14
N CYS A 447 3.77 -20.66 9.52
CA CYS A 447 4.93 -20.06 10.16
C CYS A 447 5.19 -18.65 9.61
N GLY A 448 4.95 -17.63 10.41
CA GLY A 448 5.28 -16.24 10.09
C GLY A 448 6.61 -15.81 10.67
N ILE A 449 7.28 -14.86 10.05
CA ILE A 449 8.51 -14.23 10.55
C ILE A 449 8.16 -12.89 11.19
N ALA A 450 8.16 -12.86 12.51
CA ALA A 450 7.82 -11.66 13.29
C ALA A 450 8.97 -10.65 13.37
N CYS A 451 10.20 -11.13 13.29
CA CYS A 451 11.41 -10.32 13.24
C CYS A 451 12.46 -11.04 12.38
N ALA A 452 13.16 -10.30 11.54
CA ALA A 452 14.39 -10.72 10.88
C ALA A 452 15.28 -9.49 10.74
N ALA A 453 16.33 -9.42 11.55
CA ALA A 453 17.23 -8.28 11.60
C ALA A 453 18.68 -8.74 11.80
N TYR A 454 19.60 -8.07 11.11
CA TYR A 454 21.03 -8.26 11.33
C TYR A 454 21.62 -7.00 11.97
N ASP A 455 22.29 -7.21 13.08
CA ASP A 455 23.07 -6.17 13.77
C ASP A 455 24.54 -6.34 13.40
N SER A 456 25.09 -5.38 12.66
CA SER A 456 26.48 -5.40 12.20
C SER A 456 27.48 -5.15 13.34
N ALA A 457 27.07 -4.42 14.39
CA ALA A 457 27.95 -4.12 15.53
C ALA A 457 28.20 -5.37 16.39
N THR A 458 27.16 -6.15 16.64
CA THR A 458 27.24 -7.42 17.38
C THR A 458 27.43 -8.64 16.48
N ARG A 459 27.39 -8.44 15.15
CA ARG A 459 27.48 -9.50 14.13
C ARG A 459 26.45 -10.60 14.36
N THR A 460 25.21 -10.21 14.63
CA THR A 460 24.14 -11.11 15.05
C THR A 460 22.93 -11.00 14.13
N LEU A 461 22.50 -12.14 13.56
CA LEU A 461 21.21 -12.28 12.88
C LEU A 461 20.17 -12.79 13.89
N THR A 462 19.13 -12.02 14.11
CA THR A 462 17.98 -12.40 14.94
C THR A 462 16.80 -12.74 14.06
N LEU A 463 16.22 -13.93 14.27
CA LEU A 463 14.99 -14.38 13.59
C LEU A 463 13.97 -14.76 14.64
N THR A 464 12.72 -14.27 14.52
CA THR A 464 11.63 -14.67 15.38
C THR A 464 10.51 -15.26 14.54
N THR A 465 10.16 -16.53 14.80
CA THR A 465 9.02 -17.20 14.18
C THR A 465 7.75 -17.01 15.03
N GLN A 466 6.60 -17.07 14.38
CA GLN A 466 5.28 -17.04 15.05
C GLN A 466 4.34 -18.02 14.37
N PRO A 467 3.55 -18.79 15.14
CA PRO A 467 2.51 -19.64 14.58
C PRO A 467 1.37 -18.80 13.99
N LEU A 468 0.82 -19.22 12.85
CA LEU A 468 -0.28 -18.55 12.17
C LEU A 468 -1.53 -19.43 12.12
N GLY A 469 -2.70 -18.78 12.17
CA GLY A 469 -4.01 -19.44 12.08
C GLY A 469 -4.65 -19.69 13.45
N ASP A 470 -5.93 -20.05 13.45
CA ASP A 470 -6.71 -20.29 14.67
C ASP A 470 -6.20 -21.50 15.46
N ALA A 471 -5.80 -22.56 14.75
CA ALA A 471 -5.24 -23.78 15.30
C ALA A 471 -3.96 -24.13 14.51
N PRO A 472 -2.83 -23.51 14.84
CA PRO A 472 -1.58 -23.78 14.15
C PRO A 472 -1.16 -25.24 14.40
N LEU A 473 -0.95 -25.97 13.32
CA LEU A 473 -0.48 -27.35 13.38
C LEU A 473 1.05 -27.35 13.53
N PRO A 474 1.61 -28.08 14.52
CA PRO A 474 3.03 -28.31 14.60
C PRO A 474 3.52 -29.04 13.34
N ALA A 475 4.45 -28.44 12.65
CA ALA A 475 5.12 -29.06 11.51
C ALA A 475 6.56 -28.54 11.43
N PRO A 476 7.52 -29.38 11.00
CA PRO A 476 8.87 -28.91 10.78
C PRO A 476 8.89 -27.88 9.65
N VAL A 477 9.59 -26.77 9.89
CA VAL A 477 9.86 -25.72 8.92
C VAL A 477 11.36 -25.46 8.84
N TRP A 478 11.78 -24.92 7.72
CA TRP A 478 13.17 -24.65 7.44
C TRP A 478 13.36 -23.16 7.20
N LEU A 479 14.29 -22.55 7.96
CA LEU A 479 14.75 -21.20 7.77
C LEU A 479 16.06 -21.26 7.00
N ASP A 480 16.04 -20.95 5.72
CA ASP A 480 17.21 -20.95 4.86
C ASP A 480 17.78 -19.54 4.80
N CYS A 481 18.96 -19.33 5.41
CA CYS A 481 19.68 -18.05 5.43
C CYS A 481 20.82 -18.05 4.41
N ILE A 482 21.12 -16.86 3.90
CA ILE A 482 22.16 -16.62 2.89
C ILE A 482 23.17 -15.57 3.36
N ARG A 483 24.31 -15.52 2.68
CA ARG A 483 25.42 -14.60 2.99
C ARG A 483 25.92 -14.75 4.42
N MET A 484 25.82 -15.97 4.97
CA MET A 484 26.24 -16.28 6.32
C MET A 484 27.76 -16.52 6.34
N PRO A 485 28.55 -15.69 7.08
CA PRO A 485 29.93 -16.05 7.45
C PRO A 485 29.95 -17.30 8.32
N ALA A 486 31.14 -17.68 8.83
CA ALA A 486 31.19 -18.80 9.75
C ALA A 486 30.32 -18.55 10.99
N VAL A 487 29.50 -19.53 11.36
CA VAL A 487 28.59 -19.44 12.51
C VAL A 487 29.39 -19.72 13.79
N ALA A 488 29.50 -18.74 14.67
CA ALA A 488 30.20 -18.87 15.95
C ALA A 488 29.31 -19.50 17.03
N ALA A 489 28.01 -19.13 17.04
CA ALA A 489 27.05 -19.70 17.97
C ALA A 489 25.63 -19.55 17.39
N LEU A 490 24.75 -20.51 17.70
CA LEU A 490 23.33 -20.44 17.42
C LEU A 490 22.56 -20.84 18.68
N THR A 491 21.60 -20.00 19.07
CA THR A 491 20.68 -20.27 20.17
C THR A 491 19.23 -20.21 19.69
N CYS A 492 18.37 -20.99 20.35
CA CYS A 492 16.91 -20.90 20.23
C CYS A 492 16.37 -20.63 21.64
N ASP A 493 15.61 -19.54 21.80
CA ASP A 493 15.04 -19.12 23.08
C ASP A 493 16.12 -19.04 24.20
N ASP A 494 17.26 -18.44 23.81
CA ASP A 494 18.47 -18.25 24.62
C ASP A 494 19.23 -19.53 25.03
N ALA A 495 18.76 -20.72 24.64
CA ALA A 495 19.47 -21.99 24.85
C ALA A 495 20.29 -22.40 23.61
N PRO A 496 21.45 -23.06 23.76
CA PRO A 496 22.21 -23.59 22.63
C PRO A 496 21.35 -24.50 21.75
N TYR A 497 21.43 -24.30 20.43
CA TYR A 497 20.59 -25.02 19.47
C TYR A 497 21.45 -25.78 18.46
N SER A 498 21.10 -27.04 18.17
CA SER A 498 21.89 -27.93 17.34
C SER A 498 21.21 -28.39 16.04
N GLN A 499 19.92 -28.08 15.86
CA GLN A 499 19.18 -28.49 14.66
C GLN A 499 19.44 -27.51 13.49
N TRP A 500 20.67 -27.42 13.05
CA TRP A 500 21.06 -26.56 11.95
C TRP A 500 22.24 -27.14 11.17
N THR A 501 22.41 -26.71 9.92
CA THR A 501 23.56 -27.01 9.07
C THR A 501 24.10 -25.75 8.41
N HIS A 502 25.41 -25.62 8.30
CA HIS A 502 26.06 -24.51 7.62
C HIS A 502 26.98 -25.01 6.54
N ASN A 503 26.87 -24.44 5.35
CA ASN A 503 27.80 -24.66 4.25
C ASN A 503 28.63 -23.39 4.05
N SER A 504 29.85 -23.42 4.55
CA SER A 504 30.78 -22.27 4.49
C SER A 504 31.19 -21.89 3.05
N ALA A 505 31.21 -22.85 2.12
CA ALA A 505 31.57 -22.59 0.72
C ALA A 505 30.50 -21.77 -0.01
N THR A 506 29.22 -21.92 0.37
CA THR A 506 28.09 -21.20 -0.24
C THR A 506 27.55 -20.08 0.64
N GLY A 507 28.04 -19.96 1.88
CA GLY A 507 27.47 -19.03 2.87
C GLY A 507 26.01 -19.30 3.20
N ARG A 508 25.57 -20.55 3.13
CA ARG A 508 24.17 -20.93 3.45
C ARG A 508 24.10 -21.59 4.81
N LEU A 509 23.19 -21.07 5.64
CA LEU A 509 22.79 -21.66 6.93
C LEU A 509 21.34 -22.11 6.82
N ARG A 510 21.06 -23.32 7.26
CA ARG A 510 19.72 -23.88 7.37
C ARG A 510 19.42 -24.20 8.83
N ILE A 511 18.30 -23.68 9.34
CA ILE A 511 17.83 -23.92 10.69
C ILE A 511 16.50 -24.65 10.59
N GLN A 512 16.35 -25.76 11.31
CA GLN A 512 15.06 -26.41 11.50
C GLN A 512 14.31 -25.72 12.63
N ALA A 513 13.02 -25.50 12.47
CA ALA A 513 12.13 -24.94 13.47
C ALA A 513 10.78 -25.67 13.44
N GLU A 514 9.89 -25.37 14.35
CA GLU A 514 8.50 -25.83 14.33
C GLU A 514 7.53 -24.68 14.11
N SER A 515 6.47 -24.90 13.34
CA SER A 515 5.44 -23.89 13.09
C SER A 515 4.44 -23.70 14.23
N GLY A 516 4.34 -24.67 15.13
CA GLY A 516 3.35 -24.69 16.21
C GLY A 516 3.65 -23.76 17.39
N GLN A 517 4.87 -23.26 17.49
CA GLN A 517 5.34 -22.40 18.59
C GLN A 517 6.10 -21.19 18.05
N ALA A 518 6.14 -20.13 18.86
CA ALA A 518 7.01 -19.00 18.62
C ALA A 518 8.43 -19.34 19.08
N HIS A 519 9.42 -19.05 18.23
CA HIS A 519 10.83 -19.24 18.57
C HIS A 519 11.65 -18.02 18.20
N ARG A 520 12.66 -17.73 19.02
CA ARG A 520 13.67 -16.71 18.75
C ARG A 520 15.01 -17.36 18.50
N PHE A 521 15.48 -17.29 17.28
CA PHE A 521 16.83 -17.73 16.91
C PHE A 521 17.78 -16.55 16.92
N THR A 522 18.94 -16.73 17.54
CA THR A 522 20.03 -15.76 17.55
C THR A 522 21.27 -16.43 16.97
N VAL A 523 21.72 -15.95 15.80
CA VAL A 523 22.87 -16.49 15.07
C VAL A 523 24.00 -15.49 15.13
N ARG A 524 25.02 -15.76 15.91
CA ARG A 524 26.24 -14.96 15.96
C ARG A 524 27.26 -15.49 14.94
N VAL A 525 27.76 -14.60 14.09
CA VAL A 525 28.75 -14.93 13.06
C VAL A 525 30.12 -14.36 13.41
N THR A 526 31.19 -14.96 12.82
CA THR A 526 32.60 -14.56 13.06
C THR A 526 32.99 -13.32 12.27
#